data_d7ddbcc2422fba499f521cad963a8b0e
#
_entry.id   d7ddbcc2422fba499f521cad963a8b0e
#
_cell.length_a   1.000
_cell.length_b   1.000
_cell.length_c   1.000
_cell.angle_alpha   90.00
_cell.angle_beta   90.00
_cell.angle_gamma   90.00
#
_symmetry.space_group_name_H-M   'P 1'
#
loop_
_entity.id
_entity.type
_entity.pdbx_description
1 polymer ?
#
loop_
_entity_poly.entity_id
_entity_poly.type
_entity_poly.pdbx_seq_one_letter_code
_entity_poly.pdbx_strand_id
1 'polypeptide(L)'
;MKTVTDFPHDVIEHADFPIIMSDGCRLSARVWMPEGADKTPAPVILEHLPYRKRDGTIARDQYTHPWFAGHGYVCIRTDMRGNGESDGIMDDEYTVQELQDAVEVIEWAAKQPWCNGNVGMMGISWGGFNGLQVAALAPDPLKAVITLCSTVDRYADDIHYKGGCLLGENFGWTANMLSYSSRS
;
A
#
# COMPACT_ATOMS: atom_id res chain seq x y z
N MET A 1 0.98 13.89 24.00
CA MET A 1 0.55 12.72 23.23
C MET A 1 1.01 11.48 23.99
N LYS A 2 0.14 10.47 24.20
CA LYS A 2 0.51 9.24 24.91
C LYS A 2 1.00 8.22 23.87
N THR A 3 2.21 7.72 24.04
CA THR A 3 2.72 6.60 23.24
C THR A 3 2.20 5.31 23.85
N VAL A 4 1.57 4.46 23.05
CA VAL A 4 1.10 3.13 23.44
C VAL A 4 2.04 2.11 22.81
N THR A 5 2.64 1.27 23.65
CA THR A 5 3.58 0.21 23.25
C THR A 5 3.13 -1.17 23.69
N ASP A 6 2.13 -1.25 24.56
CA ASP A 6 1.54 -2.51 25.00
C ASP A 6 0.35 -2.83 24.12
N PHE A 7 0.44 -3.91 23.36
CA PHE A 7 -0.59 -4.39 22.46
C PHE A 7 -1.13 -5.74 22.91
N PRO A 8 -2.36 -6.13 22.48
CA PRO A 8 -2.91 -7.46 22.73
C PRO A 8 -2.06 -8.62 22.17
N HIS A 9 -1.31 -8.35 21.10
CA HIS A 9 -0.42 -9.32 20.45
C HIS A 9 0.99 -8.75 20.31
N ASP A 10 2.00 -9.59 20.50
CA ASP A 10 3.35 -9.29 20.08
C ASP A 10 3.43 -9.20 18.55
N VAL A 11 4.28 -8.32 18.04
CA VAL A 11 4.38 -8.02 16.61
C VAL A 11 5.69 -8.54 16.06
N ILE A 12 5.59 -9.35 15.01
CA ILE A 12 6.73 -9.78 14.19
C ILE A 12 6.81 -8.89 12.96
N GLU A 13 7.99 -8.36 12.69
CA GLU A 13 8.26 -7.52 11.53
C GLU A 13 9.21 -8.21 10.54
N HIS A 14 8.83 -8.19 9.27
CA HIS A 14 9.68 -8.57 8.14
C HIS A 14 9.96 -7.33 7.29
N ALA A 15 11.19 -6.85 7.32
CA ALA A 15 11.56 -5.59 6.65
C ALA A 15 11.60 -5.71 5.11
N ASP A 16 11.86 -6.92 4.60
CA ASP A 16 11.84 -7.24 3.17
C ASP A 16 11.19 -8.61 2.97
N PHE A 17 9.94 -8.61 2.53
CA PHE A 17 9.17 -9.81 2.22
C PHE A 17 8.91 -9.85 0.71
N PRO A 18 9.43 -10.86 -0.02
CA PRO A 18 9.25 -10.93 -1.46
C PRO A 18 7.83 -11.37 -1.83
N ILE A 19 7.23 -10.67 -2.77
CA ILE A 19 5.98 -11.06 -3.44
C ILE A 19 6.32 -11.26 -4.91
N ILE A 20 6.24 -12.49 -5.38
CA ILE A 20 6.53 -12.81 -6.79
C ILE A 20 5.23 -12.74 -7.57
N MET A 21 5.18 -11.82 -8.53
CA MET A 21 4.05 -11.61 -9.41
C MET A 21 3.98 -12.70 -10.49
N SER A 22 2.83 -12.84 -11.13
CA SER A 22 2.60 -13.88 -12.16
C SER A 22 3.53 -13.77 -13.37
N ASP A 23 4.01 -12.55 -13.66
CA ASP A 23 5.00 -12.27 -14.71
C ASP A 23 6.46 -12.45 -14.27
N GLY A 24 6.69 -12.88 -13.02
CA GLY A 24 8.01 -13.07 -12.43
C GLY A 24 8.62 -11.81 -11.81
N CYS A 25 7.98 -10.66 -11.89
CA CYS A 25 8.45 -9.45 -11.21
C CYS A 25 8.40 -9.65 -9.70
N ARG A 26 9.48 -9.29 -9.00
CA ARG A 26 9.54 -9.34 -7.53
C ARG A 26 9.15 -7.98 -6.97
N LEU A 27 8.06 -7.93 -6.22
CA LEU A 27 7.76 -6.79 -5.35
C LEU A 27 8.36 -7.03 -3.97
N SER A 28 8.85 -5.96 -3.35
CA SER A 28 9.34 -5.96 -2.00
C SER A 28 8.29 -5.35 -1.07
N ALA A 29 7.96 -6.08 0.00
CA ALA A 29 7.01 -5.62 1.00
C ALA A 29 7.66 -5.56 2.39
N ARG A 30 7.20 -4.66 3.23
CA ARG A 30 7.42 -4.71 4.67
C ARG A 30 6.14 -5.22 5.31
N VAL A 31 6.27 -6.21 6.17
CA VAL A 31 5.11 -6.89 6.74
C VAL A 31 5.22 -6.89 8.25
N TRP A 32 4.16 -6.50 8.92
CA TRP A 32 3.98 -6.62 10.36
C TRP A 32 2.83 -7.57 10.62
N MET A 33 3.04 -8.55 11.46
CA MET A 33 1.99 -9.53 11.78
C MET A 33 1.95 -9.84 13.27
N PRO A 34 0.78 -10.17 13.82
CA PRO A 34 0.68 -10.68 15.19
C PRO A 34 1.44 -12.00 15.30
N GLU A 35 2.14 -12.20 16.40
CA GLU A 35 2.77 -13.48 16.69
C GLU A 35 1.71 -14.59 16.72
N GLY A 36 1.98 -15.71 16.06
CA GLY A 36 1.07 -16.82 15.96
C GLY A 36 0.00 -16.68 14.87
N ALA A 37 0.10 -15.70 13.95
CA ALA A 37 -0.80 -15.57 12.81
C ALA A 37 -0.83 -16.81 11.90
N ASP A 38 0.23 -17.62 11.91
CA ASP A 38 0.29 -18.93 11.22
C ASP A 38 -0.69 -19.97 11.81
N LYS A 39 -1.04 -19.82 13.09
CA LYS A 39 -1.98 -20.71 13.82
C LYS A 39 -3.38 -20.12 13.91
N THR A 40 -3.46 -18.80 14.00
CA THR A 40 -4.72 -18.05 14.08
C THR A 40 -4.72 -16.97 13.01
N PRO A 41 -5.11 -17.32 11.75
CA PRO A 41 -5.04 -16.41 10.63
C PRO A 41 -5.84 -15.12 10.87
N ALA A 42 -5.25 -14.00 10.48
CA ALA A 42 -5.76 -12.65 10.70
C ALA A 42 -6.19 -11.98 9.39
N PRO A 43 -7.06 -10.97 9.41
CA PRO A 43 -7.33 -10.16 8.24
C PRO A 43 -6.11 -9.31 7.88
N VAL A 44 -5.95 -9.02 6.59
CA VAL A 44 -4.84 -8.23 6.07
C VAL A 44 -5.25 -6.78 5.85
N ILE A 45 -4.35 -5.85 6.12
CA ILE A 45 -4.43 -4.45 5.68
C ILE A 45 -3.26 -4.22 4.72
N LEU A 46 -3.58 -3.96 3.46
CA LEU A 46 -2.61 -3.63 2.41
C LEU A 46 -2.51 -2.12 2.22
N GLU A 47 -1.29 -1.61 2.16
CA GLU A 47 -0.99 -0.27 1.68
C GLU A 47 -0.06 -0.36 0.46
N HIS A 48 -0.57 0.00 -0.72
CA HIS A 48 0.11 -0.10 -2.01
C HIS A 48 0.28 1.29 -2.60
N LEU A 49 1.49 1.85 -2.47
CA LEU A 49 1.79 3.22 -2.90
C LEU A 49 3.30 3.42 -3.18
N PRO A 50 3.68 4.45 -3.97
CA PRO A 50 5.04 4.58 -4.49
C PRO A 50 6.01 5.34 -3.56
N TYR A 51 5.64 5.60 -2.31
CA TYR A 51 6.42 6.50 -1.43
C TYR A 51 7.52 5.80 -0.64
N ARG A 52 8.04 4.67 -1.11
CA ARG A 52 9.18 3.91 -0.56
C ARG A 52 9.00 3.52 0.92
N LYS A 53 8.90 2.22 1.18
CA LYS A 53 8.67 1.67 2.52
C LYS A 53 9.84 1.87 3.49
N ARG A 54 11.06 2.06 2.96
CA ARG A 54 12.29 2.11 3.75
C ARG A 54 12.61 3.52 4.27
N ASP A 55 12.40 4.57 3.48
CA ASP A 55 12.81 5.94 3.81
C ASP A 55 11.72 7.00 3.61
N GLY A 56 10.82 6.82 2.66
CA GLY A 56 9.81 7.84 2.35
C GLY A 56 8.70 7.93 3.39
N THR A 57 8.11 6.80 3.76
CA THR A 57 6.99 6.76 4.73
C THR A 57 7.34 6.11 6.06
N ILE A 58 8.58 5.70 6.27
CA ILE A 58 9.00 4.92 7.44
C ILE A 58 8.63 5.59 8.77
N ALA A 59 8.74 6.91 8.86
CA ALA A 59 8.44 7.65 10.09
C ALA A 59 6.96 7.53 10.50
N ARG A 60 6.06 7.37 9.53
CA ARG A 60 4.63 7.11 9.76
C ARG A 60 4.38 5.61 9.98
N ASP A 61 4.91 4.79 9.12
CA ASP A 61 4.63 3.36 9.04
C ASP A 61 5.02 2.63 10.34
N GLN A 62 6.13 3.04 10.95
CA GLN A 62 6.62 2.46 12.22
C GLN A 62 5.70 2.71 13.44
N TYR A 63 4.71 3.60 13.32
CA TYR A 63 3.71 3.82 14.37
C TYR A 63 2.36 3.23 13.98
N THR A 64 2.00 3.29 12.71
CA THR A 64 0.67 2.89 12.23
C THR A 64 0.55 1.37 12.09
N HIS A 65 1.49 0.74 11.38
CA HIS A 65 1.39 -0.67 11.05
C HIS A 65 1.59 -1.60 12.26
N PRO A 66 2.59 -1.35 13.16
CA PRO A 66 2.70 -2.14 14.39
C PRO A 66 1.48 -2.02 15.30
N TRP A 67 0.82 -0.84 15.29
CA TRP A 67 -0.40 -0.67 16.07
C TRP A 67 -1.53 -1.58 15.56
N PHE A 68 -1.77 -1.63 14.26
CA PHE A 68 -2.75 -2.54 13.68
C PHE A 68 -2.35 -4.01 13.89
N ALA A 69 -1.08 -4.34 13.70
CA ALA A 69 -0.60 -5.71 13.89
C ALA A 69 -0.77 -6.16 15.35
N GLY A 70 -0.45 -5.30 16.31
CA GLY A 70 -0.67 -5.57 17.72
C GLY A 70 -2.15 -5.71 18.11
N HIS A 71 -3.07 -5.31 17.23
CA HIS A 71 -4.52 -5.47 17.40
C HIS A 71 -5.12 -6.56 16.51
N GLY A 72 -4.30 -7.46 15.98
CA GLY A 72 -4.76 -8.67 15.29
C GLY A 72 -4.98 -8.53 13.78
N TYR A 73 -4.26 -7.62 13.12
CA TYR A 73 -4.21 -7.51 11.65
C TYR A 73 -2.82 -7.84 11.13
N VAL A 74 -2.71 -8.44 9.96
CA VAL A 74 -1.45 -8.45 9.23
C VAL A 74 -1.40 -7.20 8.36
N CYS A 75 -0.34 -6.40 8.50
CA CYS A 75 -0.16 -5.19 7.71
C CYS A 75 0.92 -5.40 6.65
N ILE A 76 0.61 -5.07 5.41
CA ILE A 76 1.53 -5.18 4.27
C ILE A 76 1.72 -3.78 3.68
N ARG A 77 2.96 -3.34 3.60
CA ARG A 77 3.37 -2.13 2.91
C ARG A 77 4.28 -2.50 1.75
N THR A 78 3.73 -2.48 0.55
CA THR A 78 4.51 -2.78 -0.66
C THR A 78 5.24 -1.55 -1.19
N ASP A 79 6.46 -1.74 -1.70
CA ASP A 79 6.97 -0.87 -2.74
C ASP A 79 6.31 -1.30 -4.06
N MET A 80 5.70 -0.37 -4.78
CA MET A 80 5.09 -0.65 -6.08
C MET A 80 6.18 -1.01 -7.11
N ARG A 81 5.79 -1.69 -8.19
CA ARG A 81 6.65 -2.03 -9.33
C ARG A 81 7.48 -0.82 -9.77
N GLY A 82 8.79 -0.99 -9.90
CA GLY A 82 9.71 0.07 -10.30
C GLY A 82 9.99 1.12 -9.22
N ASN A 83 9.55 0.91 -7.98
CA ASN A 83 9.81 1.79 -6.85
C ASN A 83 10.55 1.07 -5.73
N GLY A 84 11.34 1.83 -4.98
CA GLY A 84 12.02 1.35 -3.78
C GLY A 84 12.89 0.12 -4.04
N GLU A 85 12.54 -0.98 -3.41
CA GLU A 85 13.26 -2.26 -3.49
C GLU A 85 12.54 -3.29 -4.38
N SER A 86 11.49 -2.88 -5.09
CA SER A 86 10.77 -3.71 -6.06
C SER A 86 11.42 -3.65 -7.43
N ASP A 87 11.38 -4.78 -8.15
CA ASP A 87 11.83 -4.87 -9.54
C ASP A 87 10.86 -4.17 -10.50
N GLY A 88 11.26 -4.09 -11.77
CA GLY A 88 10.45 -3.56 -12.85
C GLY A 88 10.63 -2.06 -13.07
N ILE A 89 9.69 -1.47 -13.80
CA ILE A 89 9.68 -0.06 -14.16
C ILE A 89 8.28 0.48 -13.89
N MET A 90 8.19 1.67 -13.34
CA MET A 90 6.97 2.43 -13.23
C MET A 90 6.87 3.37 -14.43
N ASP A 91 5.90 3.13 -15.30
CA ASP A 91 5.73 3.93 -16.52
C ASP A 91 5.02 5.26 -16.25
N ASP A 92 3.92 5.24 -15.48
CA ASP A 92 3.12 6.43 -15.18
C ASP A 92 2.22 6.17 -13.95
N GLU A 93 1.49 7.19 -13.50
CA GLU A 93 0.47 7.09 -12.45
C GLU A 93 -0.75 6.30 -12.92
N TYR A 94 -1.29 5.48 -12.03
CA TYR A 94 -2.60 4.83 -12.19
C TYR A 94 -2.76 4.03 -13.48
N THR A 95 -1.67 3.41 -13.92
CA THR A 95 -1.67 2.54 -15.09
C THR A 95 -2.47 1.27 -14.82
N VAL A 96 -2.88 0.60 -15.90
CA VAL A 96 -3.52 -0.72 -15.81
C VAL A 96 -2.63 -1.71 -15.09
N GLN A 97 -1.31 -1.66 -15.30
CA GLN A 97 -0.35 -2.53 -14.63
C GLN A 97 -0.34 -2.31 -13.11
N GLU A 98 -0.35 -1.06 -12.66
CA GLU A 98 -0.42 -0.73 -11.23
C GLU A 98 -1.64 -1.34 -10.56
N LEU A 99 -2.80 -1.23 -11.21
CA LEU A 99 -4.05 -1.79 -10.69
C LEU A 99 -4.05 -3.33 -10.70
N GLN A 100 -3.50 -3.93 -11.74
CA GLN A 100 -3.34 -5.38 -11.83
C GLN A 100 -2.40 -5.91 -10.75
N ASP A 101 -1.27 -5.24 -10.53
CA ASP A 101 -0.34 -5.58 -9.46
C ASP A 101 -1.01 -5.51 -8.09
N ALA A 102 -1.80 -4.47 -7.82
CA ALA A 102 -2.52 -4.34 -6.56
C ALA A 102 -3.54 -5.47 -6.36
N VAL A 103 -4.32 -5.82 -7.38
CA VAL A 103 -5.27 -6.94 -7.34
C VAL A 103 -4.54 -8.25 -7.09
N GLU A 104 -3.43 -8.50 -7.79
CA GLU A 104 -2.65 -9.72 -7.63
C GLU A 104 -2.04 -9.83 -6.22
N VAL A 105 -1.55 -8.73 -5.65
CA VAL A 105 -1.07 -8.70 -4.26
C VAL A 105 -2.21 -9.01 -3.27
N ILE A 106 -3.41 -8.48 -3.49
CA ILE A 106 -4.59 -8.80 -2.67
C ILE A 106 -4.92 -10.28 -2.73
N GLU A 107 -4.96 -10.87 -3.92
CA GLU A 107 -5.24 -12.30 -4.12
C GLU A 107 -4.13 -13.19 -3.56
N TRP A 108 -2.87 -12.77 -3.69
CA TRP A 108 -1.73 -13.44 -3.09
C TRP A 108 -1.81 -13.42 -1.56
N ALA A 109 -2.09 -12.26 -0.97
CA ALA A 109 -2.22 -12.10 0.47
C ALA A 109 -3.35 -12.96 1.06
N ALA A 110 -4.48 -13.02 0.37
CA ALA A 110 -5.64 -13.82 0.79
C ALA A 110 -5.35 -15.33 0.85
N LYS A 111 -4.37 -15.82 0.07
CA LYS A 111 -3.98 -17.24 0.01
C LYS A 111 -2.89 -17.61 1.02
N GLN A 112 -2.34 -16.64 1.74
CA GLN A 112 -1.27 -16.92 2.69
C GLN A 112 -1.80 -17.64 3.94
N PRO A 113 -1.00 -18.55 4.56
CA PRO A 113 -1.45 -19.33 5.71
C PRO A 113 -1.78 -18.46 6.93
N TRP A 114 -1.21 -17.27 7.02
CA TRP A 114 -1.45 -16.29 8.10
C TRP A 114 -2.63 -15.35 7.81
N CYS A 115 -3.27 -15.45 6.63
CA CYS A 115 -4.44 -14.65 6.26
C CYS A 115 -5.73 -15.47 6.37
N ASN A 116 -6.77 -14.86 6.92
CA ASN A 116 -8.10 -15.47 7.01
C ASN A 116 -8.96 -15.31 5.73
N GLY A 117 -8.34 -14.91 4.61
CA GLY A 117 -8.99 -14.70 3.31
C GLY A 117 -9.60 -13.31 3.13
N ASN A 118 -9.55 -12.44 4.13
CA ASN A 118 -10.09 -11.09 4.04
C ASN A 118 -8.96 -10.07 3.97
N VAL A 119 -9.04 -9.17 2.99
CA VAL A 119 -8.07 -8.09 2.78
C VAL A 119 -8.81 -6.76 2.82
N GLY A 120 -8.29 -5.81 3.58
CA GLY A 120 -8.63 -4.39 3.48
C GLY A 120 -7.50 -3.66 2.79
N MET A 121 -7.82 -2.54 2.16
CA MET A 121 -6.83 -1.65 1.57
C MET A 121 -6.91 -0.29 2.24
N MET A 122 -5.78 0.31 2.57
CA MET A 122 -5.74 1.70 3.03
C MET A 122 -4.68 2.47 2.27
N GLY A 123 -4.90 3.79 2.13
CA GLY A 123 -3.91 4.63 1.49
C GLY A 123 -4.22 6.10 1.57
N ILE A 124 -3.16 6.90 1.44
CA ILE A 124 -3.24 8.35 1.36
C ILE A 124 -2.78 8.81 -0.02
N SER A 125 -3.42 9.84 -0.56
CA SER A 125 -3.06 10.47 -1.82
C SER A 125 -3.04 9.41 -2.94
N TRP A 126 -1.91 9.16 -3.59
CA TRP A 126 -1.78 8.09 -4.60
C TRP A 126 -2.38 6.75 -4.15
N GLY A 127 -2.05 6.31 -2.92
CA GLY A 127 -2.62 5.09 -2.36
C GLY A 127 -4.13 5.18 -2.07
N GLY A 128 -4.65 6.38 -1.83
CA GLY A 128 -6.09 6.61 -1.71
C GLY A 128 -6.80 6.51 -3.06
N PHE A 129 -6.22 7.08 -4.10
CA PHE A 129 -6.76 7.01 -5.47
C PHE A 129 -6.73 5.58 -6.01
N ASN A 130 -5.60 4.89 -5.91
CA ASN A 130 -5.53 3.50 -6.39
C ASN A 130 -6.42 2.56 -5.58
N GLY A 131 -6.59 2.79 -4.28
CA GLY A 131 -7.54 2.06 -3.46
C GLY A 131 -8.99 2.16 -3.96
N LEU A 132 -9.43 3.37 -4.38
CA LEU A 132 -10.76 3.57 -4.99
C LEU A 132 -10.87 2.86 -6.34
N GLN A 133 -9.83 2.92 -7.17
CA GLN A 133 -9.81 2.26 -8.48
C GLN A 133 -9.82 0.73 -8.34
N VAL A 134 -9.04 0.18 -7.41
CA VAL A 134 -9.04 -1.26 -7.11
C VAL A 134 -10.38 -1.71 -6.54
N ALA A 135 -11.02 -0.88 -5.69
CA ALA A 135 -12.36 -1.17 -5.18
C ALA A 135 -13.40 -1.27 -6.32
N ALA A 136 -13.26 -0.47 -7.38
CA ALA A 136 -14.13 -0.54 -8.56
C ALA A 136 -13.94 -1.84 -9.36
N LEU A 137 -12.76 -2.49 -9.27
CA LEU A 137 -12.50 -3.81 -9.86
C LEU A 137 -13.07 -4.95 -9.00
N ALA A 138 -13.42 -4.67 -7.76
CA ALA A 138 -14.09 -5.57 -6.81
C ALA A 138 -13.44 -6.96 -6.70
N PRO A 139 -12.10 -7.11 -6.46
CA PRO A 139 -11.52 -8.41 -6.27
C PRO A 139 -12.12 -9.08 -5.03
N ASP A 140 -12.47 -10.38 -5.13
CA ASP A 140 -13.22 -11.11 -4.10
C ASP A 140 -12.65 -10.99 -2.68
N PRO A 141 -11.33 -11.04 -2.43
CA PRO A 141 -10.80 -10.91 -1.07
C PRO A 141 -10.90 -9.50 -0.48
N LEU A 142 -11.06 -8.45 -1.30
CA LEU A 142 -11.14 -7.06 -0.83
C LEU A 142 -12.47 -6.80 -0.15
N LYS A 143 -12.45 -6.48 1.16
CA LYS A 143 -13.63 -6.30 1.99
C LYS A 143 -13.88 -4.86 2.43
N ALA A 144 -12.81 -4.05 2.49
CA ALA A 144 -12.91 -2.67 2.94
C ALA A 144 -11.80 -1.83 2.32
N VAL A 145 -12.09 -0.54 2.13
CA VAL A 145 -11.11 0.44 1.68
C VAL A 145 -11.19 1.69 2.55
N ILE A 146 -10.03 2.18 3.01
CA ILE A 146 -9.89 3.46 3.69
C ILE A 146 -9.05 4.36 2.79
N THR A 147 -9.63 5.48 2.36
CA THR A 147 -8.94 6.43 1.50
C THR A 147 -8.81 7.79 2.17
N LEU A 148 -7.64 8.40 2.06
CA LEU A 148 -7.33 9.72 2.60
C LEU A 148 -6.76 10.59 1.47
N CYS A 149 -7.17 11.88 1.43
CA CYS A 149 -6.69 12.84 0.45
C CYS A 149 -6.84 12.34 -0.99
N SER A 150 -8.01 11.82 -1.32
CA SER A 150 -8.36 11.28 -2.64
C SER A 150 -9.80 11.61 -2.99
N THR A 151 -10.14 11.55 -4.27
CA THR A 151 -11.46 11.83 -4.80
C THR A 151 -11.83 10.84 -5.90
N VAL A 152 -13.11 10.72 -6.21
CA VAL A 152 -13.63 9.96 -7.36
C VAL A 152 -13.84 10.85 -8.59
N ASP A 153 -13.82 12.17 -8.45
CA ASP A 153 -13.97 13.15 -9.53
C ASP A 153 -12.70 14.01 -9.64
N ARG A 154 -11.77 13.51 -10.42
CA ARG A 154 -10.48 14.17 -10.65
C ARG A 154 -10.59 15.45 -11.48
N TYR A 155 -11.66 15.63 -12.24
CA TYR A 155 -11.91 16.86 -12.99
C TYR A 155 -12.32 18.01 -12.06
N ALA A 156 -13.26 17.73 -11.17
CA ALA A 156 -13.83 18.75 -10.30
C ALA A 156 -12.87 19.16 -9.18
N ASP A 157 -12.28 18.21 -8.51
CA ASP A 157 -11.44 18.47 -7.33
C ASP A 157 -10.38 17.39 -7.13
N ASP A 158 -9.17 17.69 -7.54
CA ASP A 158 -7.98 16.88 -7.38
C ASP A 158 -6.79 17.78 -7.05
N ILE A 159 -5.66 17.19 -6.63
CA ILE A 159 -4.40 17.91 -6.44
C ILE A 159 -3.86 18.49 -7.77
N HIS A 160 -4.13 17.82 -8.88
CA HIS A 160 -3.63 18.19 -10.22
C HIS A 160 -4.60 19.06 -11.00
N TYR A 161 -5.90 19.00 -10.71
CA TYR A 161 -6.95 19.70 -11.43
C TYR A 161 -7.99 20.30 -10.49
N LYS A 162 -8.53 21.47 -10.86
CA LYS A 162 -9.73 22.06 -10.26
C LYS A 162 -10.66 22.57 -11.36
N GLY A 163 -11.86 21.99 -11.45
CA GLY A 163 -12.82 22.31 -12.52
C GLY A 163 -12.21 22.17 -13.91
N GLY A 164 -11.36 21.17 -14.11
CA GLY A 164 -10.64 20.93 -15.37
C GLY A 164 -9.41 21.80 -15.59
N CYS A 165 -9.11 22.76 -14.71
CA CYS A 165 -7.91 23.59 -14.81
C CYS A 165 -6.70 22.85 -14.22
N LEU A 166 -5.64 22.69 -15.03
CA LEU A 166 -4.36 22.14 -14.58
C LEU A 166 -3.72 23.09 -13.56
N LEU A 167 -3.37 22.59 -12.39
CA LEU A 167 -2.75 23.36 -11.33
C LEU A 167 -1.23 23.42 -11.46
N GLY A 168 -0.64 24.55 -11.07
CA GLY A 168 0.82 24.77 -11.11
C GLY A 168 1.61 23.87 -10.16
N GLU A 169 0.96 23.22 -9.22
CA GLU A 169 1.54 22.32 -8.25
C GLU A 169 2.15 21.06 -8.90
N ASN A 170 1.68 20.64 -10.07
CA ASN A 170 2.20 19.47 -10.81
C ASN A 170 3.71 19.48 -11.03
N PHE A 171 4.31 20.65 -11.23
CA PHE A 171 5.76 20.75 -11.39
C PHE A 171 6.51 20.33 -10.11
N GLY A 172 6.05 20.82 -8.96
CA GLY A 172 6.61 20.45 -7.65
C GLY A 172 6.42 18.97 -7.33
N TRP A 173 5.25 18.44 -7.64
CA TRP A 173 4.93 17.02 -7.46
C TRP A 173 5.82 16.11 -8.32
N THR A 174 5.96 16.44 -9.62
CA THR A 174 6.82 15.67 -10.53
C THR A 174 8.27 15.64 -10.05
N ALA A 175 8.79 16.78 -9.56
CA ALA A 175 10.14 16.85 -9.00
C ALA A 175 10.31 15.96 -7.76
N ASN A 176 9.30 15.91 -6.89
CA ASN A 176 9.29 15.01 -5.73
C ASN A 176 9.27 13.54 -6.17
N MET A 177 8.41 13.15 -7.09
CA MET A 177 8.32 11.78 -7.59
C MET A 177 9.60 11.34 -8.29
N LEU A 178 10.24 12.22 -9.07
CA LEU A 178 11.55 11.96 -9.64
C LEU A 178 12.59 11.68 -8.55
N SER A 179 12.55 12.42 -7.45
CA SER A 179 13.43 12.18 -6.29
C SER A 179 13.18 10.81 -5.63
N TYR A 180 11.94 10.36 -5.53
CA TYR A 180 11.61 9.02 -5.02
C TYR A 180 12.08 7.92 -5.98
N SER A 181 11.81 8.07 -7.28
CA SER A 181 12.10 7.05 -8.31
C SER A 181 13.57 6.95 -8.67
N SER A 182 14.37 8.02 -8.47
CA SER A 182 15.80 8.06 -8.84
C SER A 182 16.74 7.46 -7.80
N ARG A 183 16.22 7.00 -6.67
CA ARG A 183 17.02 6.34 -5.62
C ARG A 183 16.97 4.83 -5.79
N SER A 184 18.13 4.21 -5.68
CA SER A 184 18.28 2.77 -5.53
C SER A 184 18.02 2.32 -4.08
#